data_81fda8d5abb9a5078faedc8cc5d0d121
#
_entry.id   81fda8d5abb9a5078faedc8cc5d0d121
#
_cell.length_a   1.000
_cell.length_b   1.000
_cell.length_c   1.000
_cell.angle_alpha   90.00
_cell.angle_beta   90.00
_cell.angle_gamma   90.00
#
_symmetry.space_group_name_H-M   'P 1'
#
loop_
_entity.id
_entity.type
_entity.pdbx_description
1 polymer ?
#
loop_
_entity_poly.entity_id
_entity_poly.type
_entity_poly.pdbx_seq_one_letter_code
_entity_poly.pdbx_strand_id
1 'polypeptide(L)'
;FKQKTAYEIMPSLVGSEMCIRDRMNKSRAGFGLSNRTSVSVSNNPKEMITSVMTAVGEVSSIAYADQFLRLFDEMDLAKKQELFLTIASELDIDLSILSSALENYSKSPDEENFAHITNAVEPGWTELVRRLNATAHGTVRLVKMRADLLSIISTDSSLARLDVSFKALLRNWFSPSFLVLRPIDWSTPANILEKIIAYEAVHEITSWDDLRSRLAPDDRRCFAFFHPSMEDEPLIFVEVALTSEVPGQINAVLETERKMLRSIDASCAIFYSISNCQKGLAGISFGNFLIKQVAQALQSEYPDLRNFLTLSPLPYFSTWLEKVEPHTFSNFALIDWSEASEQNEKELIEAAGRYFLDSTRKDKQPNDPVARFHLGNGALLDRINPSGNLSNKGLSES
;
A
#
# COMPACT_ATOMS: atom_id res chain seq x y z
N PHE A 1 -55.87 -22.28 -0.49
CA PHE A 1 -54.53 -22.21 0.09
C PHE A 1 -54.64 -21.47 1.43
N LYS A 2 -54.64 -22.22 2.55
CA LYS A 2 -54.48 -21.63 3.89
C LYS A 2 -53.04 -21.20 4.04
N GLN A 3 -52.78 -19.90 4.17
CA GLN A 3 -51.47 -19.39 4.59
C GLN A 3 -51.20 -19.93 6.00
N LYS A 4 -50.11 -20.70 6.16
CA LYS A 4 -49.59 -21.09 7.47
C LYS A 4 -49.18 -19.85 8.24
N THR A 5 -49.61 -19.74 9.47
CA THR A 5 -49.25 -18.62 10.34
C THR A 5 -47.75 -18.71 10.69
N ALA A 6 -47.11 -17.59 10.99
CA ALA A 6 -45.69 -17.53 11.40
C ALA A 6 -45.33 -18.52 12.53
N TYR A 7 -46.29 -18.88 13.36
CA TYR A 7 -46.13 -19.86 14.45
C TYR A 7 -46.02 -21.33 13.97
N GLU A 8 -46.57 -21.68 12.79
CA GLU A 8 -46.45 -23.00 12.21
C GLU A 8 -45.13 -23.23 11.43
N ILE A 9 -44.42 -22.16 11.11
CA ILE A 9 -43.13 -22.19 10.42
C ILE A 9 -41.94 -22.15 11.44
N MET A 10 -42.17 -21.56 12.62
CA MET A 10 -41.15 -21.45 13.69
C MET A 10 -40.54 -22.79 14.18
N PRO A 11 -41.25 -23.91 14.32
CA PRO A 11 -40.62 -25.16 14.78
C PRO A 11 -39.58 -25.71 13.81
N SER A 12 -39.74 -25.48 12.52
CA SER A 12 -38.73 -25.95 11.52
C SER A 12 -37.51 -25.05 11.43
N LEU A 13 -37.68 -23.77 11.67
CA LEU A 13 -36.58 -22.80 11.76
C LEU A 13 -35.81 -22.94 13.07
N VAL A 14 -36.50 -23.16 14.20
CA VAL A 14 -35.88 -23.37 15.50
C VAL A 14 -35.05 -24.66 15.52
N GLY A 15 -35.50 -25.72 14.85
CA GLY A 15 -34.71 -26.95 14.69
C GLY A 15 -33.44 -26.72 13.85
N SER A 16 -33.51 -25.93 12.81
CA SER A 16 -32.36 -25.60 11.99
C SER A 16 -31.37 -24.66 12.71
N GLU A 17 -31.88 -23.69 13.46
CA GLU A 17 -31.05 -22.81 14.31
C GLU A 17 -30.38 -23.58 15.45
N MET A 18 -31.05 -24.53 16.09
CA MET A 18 -30.43 -25.37 17.11
C MET A 18 -29.29 -26.22 16.53
N CYS A 19 -29.45 -26.80 15.32
CA CYS A 19 -28.38 -27.53 14.66
C CYS A 19 -27.18 -26.64 14.30
N ILE A 20 -27.42 -25.42 13.80
CA ILE A 20 -26.38 -24.45 13.50
C ILE A 20 -25.70 -23.93 14.78
N ARG A 21 -26.49 -23.64 15.82
CA ARG A 21 -25.99 -23.20 17.12
C ARG A 21 -25.16 -24.25 17.84
N ASP A 22 -25.57 -25.51 17.78
CA ASP A 22 -24.81 -26.64 18.33
C ASP A 22 -23.49 -26.86 17.57
N ARG A 23 -23.49 -26.73 16.25
CA ARG A 23 -22.27 -26.81 15.46
C ARG A 23 -21.34 -25.61 15.75
N MET A 24 -21.86 -24.40 15.84
CA MET A 24 -21.09 -23.23 16.22
C MET A 24 -20.62 -23.29 17.69
N ASN A 25 -21.42 -23.81 18.62
CA ASN A 25 -20.99 -23.99 20.00
C ASN A 25 -19.96 -25.11 20.15
N LYS A 26 -20.06 -26.21 19.37
CA LYS A 26 -18.99 -27.22 19.30
C LYS A 26 -17.72 -26.67 18.66
N SER A 27 -17.86 -25.83 17.65
CA SER A 27 -16.73 -25.09 17.08
C SER A 27 -16.17 -24.04 18.05
N ARG A 28 -17.06 -23.33 18.79
CA ARG A 28 -16.64 -22.39 19.84
C ARG A 28 -16.07 -23.07 21.08
N ALA A 29 -16.51 -24.28 21.42
CA ALA A 29 -15.84 -25.11 22.44
C ALA A 29 -14.46 -25.59 21.97
N GLY A 30 -14.24 -25.73 20.66
CA GLY A 30 -12.92 -25.91 20.05
C GLY A 30 -12.11 -24.58 19.92
N PHE A 31 -12.80 -23.45 19.90
CA PHE A 31 -12.20 -22.09 19.88
C PHE A 31 -12.21 -21.42 21.27
N GLY A 32 -12.91 -21.97 22.25
CA GLY A 32 -13.14 -21.34 23.54
C GLY A 32 -12.09 -21.69 24.55
N LEU A 33 -11.57 -20.67 25.12
CA LEU A 33 -11.05 -20.39 26.46
C LEU A 33 -10.79 -21.53 27.49
N SER A 34 -10.99 -22.79 27.17
CA SER A 34 -10.47 -23.92 27.95
C SER A 34 -10.40 -25.19 27.09
N ASN A 35 -9.21 -25.58 26.82
CA ASN A 35 -8.68 -26.64 25.99
C ASN A 35 -8.44 -26.23 24.55
N ARG A 36 -7.27 -25.62 24.34
CA ARG A 36 -6.51 -25.75 23.13
C ARG A 36 -6.36 -27.24 22.82
N THR A 37 -7.22 -27.82 22.00
CA THR A 37 -6.75 -28.83 21.11
C THR A 37 -5.77 -28.13 20.23
N SER A 38 -4.51 -28.10 20.69
CA SER A 38 -3.37 -27.67 19.89
C SER A 38 -3.37 -28.60 18.70
N VAL A 39 -3.89 -28.14 17.57
CA VAL A 39 -3.49 -28.70 16.30
C VAL A 39 -2.01 -28.41 16.28
N SER A 40 -1.18 -29.39 16.64
CA SER A 40 0.27 -29.27 16.61
C SER A 40 0.68 -29.33 15.15
N VAL A 41 0.64 -28.19 14.48
CA VAL A 41 1.34 -28.06 13.20
C VAL A 41 2.82 -28.00 13.56
N SER A 42 3.57 -28.91 12.99
CA SER A 42 5.03 -28.92 13.08
C SER A 42 5.59 -27.59 12.55
N ASN A 43 6.70 -27.13 13.12
CA ASN A 43 7.45 -25.98 12.59
C ASN A 43 8.17 -26.32 11.27
N ASN A 44 7.93 -27.50 10.69
CA ASN A 44 8.47 -27.89 9.40
C ASN A 44 7.70 -27.18 8.27
N PRO A 45 8.36 -26.42 7.38
CA PRO A 45 7.73 -25.69 6.31
C PRO A 45 6.81 -26.54 5.42
N LYS A 46 7.24 -27.74 5.07
CA LYS A 46 6.47 -28.66 4.22
C LYS A 46 5.19 -29.15 4.88
N GLU A 47 5.24 -29.48 6.17
CA GLU A 47 4.05 -29.90 6.94
C GLU A 47 3.07 -28.74 7.16
N MET A 48 3.58 -27.53 7.38
CA MET A 48 2.75 -26.33 7.45
C MET A 48 1.94 -26.13 6.16
N ILE A 49 2.60 -26.16 5.00
CA ILE A 49 1.98 -26.01 3.69
C ILE A 49 0.95 -27.11 3.47
N THR A 50 1.35 -28.39 3.69
CA THR A 50 0.49 -29.54 3.49
C THR A 50 -0.79 -29.47 4.34
N SER A 51 -0.67 -29.06 5.60
CA SER A 51 -1.81 -28.92 6.52
C SER A 51 -2.85 -27.92 6.01
N VAL A 52 -2.41 -26.79 5.45
CA VAL A 52 -3.33 -25.80 4.87
C VAL A 52 -3.93 -26.30 3.57
N MET A 53 -3.12 -26.90 2.69
CA MET A 53 -3.56 -27.30 1.35
C MET A 53 -4.48 -28.52 1.36
N THR A 54 -4.31 -29.46 2.29
CA THR A 54 -5.11 -30.68 2.38
C THR A 54 -6.30 -30.59 3.34
N ALA A 55 -6.44 -29.47 4.08
CA ALA A 55 -7.55 -29.28 5.01
C ALA A 55 -8.90 -29.38 4.30
N VAL A 56 -9.79 -30.20 4.85
CA VAL A 56 -11.15 -30.41 4.33
C VAL A 56 -12.16 -29.73 5.27
N GLY A 57 -13.07 -28.97 4.68
CA GLY A 57 -14.09 -28.23 5.41
C GLY A 57 -13.60 -26.85 5.87
N GLU A 58 -14.52 -25.89 5.85
CA GLU A 58 -14.24 -24.46 6.05
C GLU A 58 -13.56 -24.18 7.40
N VAL A 59 -14.11 -24.74 8.49
CA VAL A 59 -13.60 -24.51 9.86
C VAL A 59 -12.17 -25.01 10.02
N SER A 60 -11.86 -26.22 9.51
CA SER A 60 -10.53 -26.78 9.59
C SER A 60 -9.53 -25.99 8.73
N SER A 61 -9.93 -25.61 7.51
CA SER A 61 -9.10 -24.80 6.61
C SER A 61 -8.72 -23.46 7.24
N ILE A 62 -9.68 -22.76 7.85
CA ILE A 62 -9.41 -21.49 8.56
C ILE A 62 -8.49 -21.72 9.77
N ALA A 63 -8.66 -22.79 10.53
CA ALA A 63 -7.85 -23.07 11.71
C ALA A 63 -6.38 -23.34 11.33
N TYR A 64 -6.13 -24.17 10.31
CA TYR A 64 -4.77 -24.43 9.81
C TYR A 64 -4.13 -23.18 9.19
N ALA A 65 -4.91 -22.41 8.44
CA ALA A 65 -4.43 -21.15 7.85
C ALA A 65 -4.06 -20.10 8.93
N ASP A 66 -4.88 -19.94 9.97
CA ASP A 66 -4.56 -19.05 11.09
C ASP A 66 -3.31 -19.51 11.84
N GLN A 67 -3.16 -20.80 12.07
CA GLN A 67 -1.97 -21.35 12.70
C GLN A 67 -0.72 -21.16 11.83
N PHE A 68 -0.82 -21.39 10.52
CA PHE A 68 0.27 -21.12 9.57
C PHE A 68 0.75 -19.67 9.70
N LEU A 69 -0.18 -18.71 9.67
CA LEU A 69 0.17 -17.31 9.77
C LEU A 69 0.77 -16.95 11.13
N ARG A 70 0.28 -17.54 12.24
CA ARG A 70 0.90 -17.32 13.58
C ARG A 70 2.34 -17.79 13.61
N LEU A 71 2.60 -19.00 13.13
CA LEU A 71 3.97 -19.54 13.06
C LEU A 71 4.86 -18.66 12.17
N PHE A 72 4.32 -18.20 11.03
CA PHE A 72 5.04 -17.29 10.15
C PHE A 72 5.41 -15.98 10.85
N ASP A 73 4.49 -15.37 11.62
CA ASP A 73 4.73 -14.11 12.34
C ASP A 73 5.85 -14.25 13.39
N GLU A 74 6.02 -15.45 13.98
CA GLU A 74 7.03 -15.74 14.99
C GLU A 74 8.42 -16.09 14.38
N MET A 75 8.51 -16.31 13.07
CA MET A 75 9.76 -16.67 12.38
C MET A 75 10.69 -15.46 12.22
N ASP A 76 11.98 -15.71 12.37
CA ASP A 76 13.02 -14.81 11.88
C ASP A 76 13.10 -14.79 10.34
N LEU A 77 13.82 -13.82 9.78
CA LEU A 77 13.88 -13.64 8.33
C LEU A 77 14.48 -14.84 7.60
N ALA A 78 15.44 -15.56 8.19
CA ALA A 78 16.06 -16.72 7.59
C ALA A 78 15.07 -17.89 7.45
N LYS A 79 14.29 -18.16 8.50
CA LYS A 79 13.21 -19.17 8.46
C LYS A 79 12.10 -18.78 7.50
N LYS A 80 11.75 -17.50 7.41
CA LYS A 80 10.79 -16.99 6.40
C LYS A 80 11.31 -17.25 4.99
N GLN A 81 12.59 -17.03 4.74
CA GLN A 81 13.21 -17.34 3.44
C GLN A 81 13.13 -18.85 3.14
N GLU A 82 13.47 -19.72 4.08
CA GLU A 82 13.36 -21.18 3.94
C GLU A 82 11.91 -21.58 3.59
N LEU A 83 10.93 -21.03 4.30
CA LEU A 83 9.51 -21.27 4.02
C LEU A 83 9.11 -20.81 2.62
N PHE A 84 9.51 -19.62 2.18
CA PHE A 84 9.22 -19.14 0.83
C PHE A 84 9.87 -20.01 -0.25
N LEU A 85 11.10 -20.47 -0.05
CA LEU A 85 11.75 -21.41 -0.97
C LEU A 85 11.00 -22.75 -1.03
N THR A 86 10.53 -23.24 0.11
CA THR A 86 9.70 -24.47 0.17
C THR A 86 8.37 -24.27 -0.54
N ILE A 87 7.68 -23.14 -0.32
CA ILE A 87 6.44 -22.80 -1.05
C ILE A 87 6.70 -22.78 -2.56
N ALA A 88 7.78 -22.12 -3.00
CA ALA A 88 8.11 -21.99 -4.40
C ALA A 88 8.47 -23.32 -5.07
N SER A 89 9.02 -24.29 -4.32
CA SER A 89 9.37 -25.62 -4.85
C SER A 89 8.22 -26.61 -4.80
N GLU A 90 7.43 -26.64 -3.71
CA GLU A 90 6.37 -27.63 -3.50
C GLU A 90 5.06 -27.28 -4.23
N LEU A 91 4.83 -26.00 -4.48
CA LEU A 91 3.58 -25.49 -5.07
C LEU A 91 3.78 -24.83 -6.44
N ASP A 92 4.86 -25.12 -7.12
CA ASP A 92 5.12 -24.60 -8.49
C ASP A 92 4.13 -25.23 -9.50
N ILE A 93 4.11 -24.69 -10.69
CA ILE A 93 3.34 -25.20 -11.83
C ILE A 93 3.84 -26.61 -12.18
N ASP A 94 2.91 -27.56 -12.27
CA ASP A 94 3.20 -28.88 -12.80
C ASP A 94 3.27 -28.82 -14.33
N LEU A 95 4.49 -28.85 -14.85
CA LEU A 95 4.74 -28.76 -16.29
C LEU A 95 4.15 -29.94 -17.08
N SER A 96 3.96 -31.12 -16.47
CA SER A 96 3.38 -32.26 -17.13
C SER A 96 1.86 -32.06 -17.31
N ILE A 97 1.17 -31.57 -16.28
CA ILE A 97 -0.25 -31.21 -16.33
C ILE A 97 -0.46 -30.07 -17.34
N LEU A 98 0.37 -29.02 -17.27
CA LEU A 98 0.27 -27.88 -18.17
C LEU A 98 0.47 -28.29 -19.64
N SER A 99 1.48 -29.11 -19.93
CA SER A 99 1.74 -29.60 -21.29
C SER A 99 0.57 -30.40 -21.83
N SER A 100 0.00 -31.31 -21.03
CA SER A 100 -1.17 -32.09 -21.37
C SER A 100 -2.40 -31.23 -21.64
N ALA A 101 -2.64 -30.24 -20.80
CA ALA A 101 -3.75 -29.29 -20.96
C ALA A 101 -3.63 -28.47 -22.25
N LEU A 102 -2.42 -27.99 -22.58
CA LEU A 102 -2.14 -27.24 -23.80
C LEU A 102 -2.37 -28.12 -25.04
N GLU A 103 -1.91 -29.41 -25.02
CA GLU A 103 -2.11 -30.35 -26.12
C GLU A 103 -3.60 -30.62 -26.35
N ASN A 104 -4.38 -30.87 -25.28
CA ASN A 104 -5.80 -31.12 -25.36
C ASN A 104 -6.56 -29.93 -25.93
N TYR A 105 -6.28 -28.72 -25.43
CA TYR A 105 -6.89 -27.51 -25.95
C TYR A 105 -6.55 -27.23 -27.42
N SER A 106 -5.32 -27.53 -27.81
CA SER A 106 -4.91 -27.41 -29.23
C SER A 106 -5.68 -28.34 -30.15
N LYS A 107 -6.13 -29.53 -29.65
CA LYS A 107 -6.95 -30.48 -30.39
C LYS A 107 -8.44 -30.13 -30.39
N SER A 108 -8.93 -29.64 -29.28
CA SER A 108 -10.34 -29.26 -29.06
C SER A 108 -10.43 -28.00 -28.19
N PRO A 109 -10.56 -26.81 -28.81
CA PRO A 109 -10.64 -25.51 -28.07
C PRO A 109 -12.06 -25.25 -27.55
N ASP A 110 -12.51 -26.10 -26.61
CA ASP A 110 -13.80 -25.98 -25.92
C ASP A 110 -13.67 -25.43 -24.50
N GLU A 111 -14.81 -25.24 -23.84
CA GLU A 111 -14.88 -24.67 -22.48
C GLU A 111 -14.14 -25.54 -21.44
N GLU A 112 -14.27 -26.87 -21.54
CA GLU A 112 -13.66 -27.79 -20.58
C GLU A 112 -12.13 -27.76 -20.68
N ASN A 113 -11.58 -27.86 -21.90
CA ASN A 113 -10.14 -27.76 -22.11
C ASN A 113 -9.58 -26.37 -21.80
N PHE A 114 -10.37 -25.29 -22.03
CA PHE A 114 -9.99 -23.94 -21.59
C PHE A 114 -9.89 -23.84 -20.08
N ALA A 115 -10.87 -24.41 -19.35
CA ALA A 115 -10.84 -24.46 -17.87
C ALA A 115 -9.62 -25.26 -17.38
N HIS A 116 -9.28 -26.38 -18.03
CA HIS A 116 -8.09 -27.18 -17.67
C HIS A 116 -6.79 -26.37 -17.83
N ILE A 117 -6.62 -25.63 -18.93
CA ILE A 117 -5.45 -24.75 -19.09
C ILE A 117 -5.41 -23.69 -17.99
N THR A 118 -6.54 -23.00 -17.77
CA THR A 118 -6.61 -21.92 -16.77
C THR A 118 -6.21 -22.41 -15.39
N ASN A 119 -6.62 -23.64 -15.02
CA ASN A 119 -6.22 -24.25 -13.75
C ASN A 119 -4.75 -24.69 -13.75
N ALA A 120 -4.24 -25.20 -14.87
CA ALA A 120 -2.88 -25.74 -14.98
C ALA A 120 -1.80 -24.63 -14.95
N VAL A 121 -2.11 -23.41 -15.41
CA VAL A 121 -1.16 -22.28 -15.38
C VAL A 121 -1.07 -21.59 -14.03
N GLU A 122 -2.02 -21.85 -13.11
CA GLU A 122 -2.02 -21.23 -11.80
C GLU A 122 -1.18 -22.06 -10.82
N PRO A 123 -0.09 -21.49 -10.25
CA PRO A 123 0.71 -22.21 -9.28
C PRO A 123 -0.08 -22.45 -7.97
N GLY A 124 0.17 -23.57 -7.29
CA GLY A 124 -0.52 -23.93 -6.06
C GLY A 124 -0.36 -22.90 -4.92
N TRP A 125 0.73 -22.12 -4.90
CA TRP A 125 0.89 -21.04 -3.91
C TRP A 125 -0.19 -19.95 -4.02
N THR A 126 -0.82 -19.78 -5.17
CA THR A 126 -1.93 -18.81 -5.34
C THR A 126 -3.13 -19.26 -4.50
N GLU A 127 -3.44 -20.54 -4.51
CA GLU A 127 -4.48 -21.12 -3.66
C GLU A 127 -4.09 -21.06 -2.16
N LEU A 128 -2.83 -21.33 -1.82
CA LEU A 128 -2.34 -21.14 -0.45
C LEU A 128 -2.63 -19.71 0.04
N VAL A 129 -2.27 -18.70 -0.71
CA VAL A 129 -2.51 -17.29 -0.36
C VAL A 129 -4.00 -16.99 -0.22
N ARG A 130 -4.87 -17.54 -1.06
CA ARG A 130 -6.33 -17.39 -0.92
C ARG A 130 -6.85 -18.01 0.38
N ARG A 131 -6.39 -19.22 0.74
CA ARG A 131 -6.77 -19.88 2.00
C ARG A 131 -6.29 -19.10 3.22
N LEU A 132 -5.08 -18.57 3.18
CA LEU A 132 -4.56 -17.71 4.25
C LEU A 132 -5.37 -16.43 4.39
N ASN A 133 -5.88 -15.86 3.29
CA ASN A 133 -6.70 -14.65 3.31
C ASN A 133 -8.08 -14.86 3.96
N ALA A 134 -8.57 -16.09 4.02
CA ALA A 134 -9.86 -16.41 4.64
C ALA A 134 -9.85 -16.32 6.19
N THR A 135 -8.67 -16.14 6.80
CA THR A 135 -8.53 -15.98 8.26
C THR A 135 -8.91 -14.59 8.73
N ALA A 136 -9.23 -14.45 10.02
CA ALA A 136 -9.37 -13.15 10.66
C ALA A 136 -8.06 -12.35 10.50
N HIS A 137 -8.15 -11.11 9.99
CA HIS A 137 -7.02 -10.26 9.67
C HIS A 137 -6.03 -10.86 8.64
N GLY A 138 -6.46 -11.86 7.86
CA GLY A 138 -5.62 -12.51 6.85
C GLY A 138 -5.01 -11.53 5.86
N THR A 139 -5.79 -10.57 5.37
CA THR A 139 -5.32 -9.54 4.42
C THR A 139 -4.16 -8.73 5.00
N VAL A 140 -4.26 -8.25 6.24
CA VAL A 140 -3.19 -7.47 6.91
C VAL A 140 -1.91 -8.31 7.01
N ARG A 141 -2.05 -9.58 7.43
CA ARG A 141 -0.92 -10.49 7.63
C ARG A 141 -0.26 -10.86 6.30
N LEU A 142 -1.04 -11.04 5.24
CA LEU A 142 -0.52 -11.30 3.89
C LEU A 142 0.20 -10.08 3.31
N VAL A 143 -0.27 -8.86 3.56
CA VAL A 143 0.46 -7.65 3.19
C VAL A 143 1.80 -7.59 3.91
N LYS A 144 1.85 -7.91 5.21
CA LYS A 144 3.12 -7.99 5.97
C LYS A 144 4.00 -9.13 5.45
N MET A 145 3.44 -10.30 5.18
CA MET A 145 4.14 -11.44 4.60
C MET A 145 4.81 -11.09 3.26
N ARG A 146 4.10 -10.35 2.40
CA ARG A 146 4.70 -9.86 1.15
C ARG A 146 5.78 -8.82 1.39
N ALA A 147 5.69 -7.97 2.42
CA ALA A 147 6.76 -7.04 2.76
C ALA A 147 8.06 -7.78 3.12
N ASP A 148 7.96 -8.86 3.88
CA ASP A 148 9.10 -9.75 4.18
C ASP A 148 9.64 -10.40 2.91
N LEU A 149 8.77 -10.93 2.05
CA LEU A 149 9.17 -11.51 0.76
C LEU A 149 9.94 -10.49 -0.10
N LEU A 150 9.45 -9.26 -0.22
CA LEU A 150 10.12 -8.21 -0.99
C LEU A 150 11.50 -7.86 -0.43
N SER A 151 11.68 -7.89 0.89
CA SER A 151 12.99 -7.69 1.52
C SER A 151 13.96 -8.80 1.17
N ILE A 152 13.50 -10.06 1.09
CA ILE A 152 14.30 -11.21 0.71
C ILE A 152 14.66 -11.18 -0.78
N ILE A 153 13.70 -10.85 -1.65
CA ILE A 153 13.93 -10.75 -3.12
C ILE A 153 15.02 -9.74 -3.45
N SER A 154 15.20 -8.69 -2.64
CA SER A 154 16.26 -7.71 -2.84
C SER A 154 17.67 -8.32 -2.78
N THR A 155 17.83 -9.45 -2.10
CA THR A 155 19.09 -10.20 -1.95
C THR A 155 19.08 -11.54 -2.71
N ASP A 156 17.91 -12.13 -2.95
CA ASP A 156 17.73 -13.40 -3.63
C ASP A 156 16.56 -13.33 -4.62
N SER A 157 16.86 -13.12 -5.90
CA SER A 157 15.87 -12.99 -6.97
C SER A 157 15.14 -14.28 -7.35
N SER A 158 15.52 -15.45 -6.80
CA SER A 158 14.89 -16.74 -7.12
C SER A 158 13.40 -16.78 -6.76
N LEU A 159 12.99 -16.00 -5.74
CA LEU A 159 11.61 -15.88 -5.26
C LEU A 159 10.75 -14.84 -6.02
N ALA A 160 11.30 -14.18 -7.04
CA ALA A 160 10.59 -13.13 -7.77
C ALA A 160 9.28 -13.65 -8.43
N ARG A 161 9.23 -14.92 -8.85
CA ARG A 161 8.02 -15.53 -9.42
C ARG A 161 6.89 -15.62 -8.40
N LEU A 162 7.20 -15.89 -7.13
CA LEU A 162 6.23 -15.93 -6.05
C LEU A 162 5.58 -14.54 -5.86
N ASP A 163 6.38 -13.46 -5.95
CA ASP A 163 5.86 -12.07 -5.86
C ASP A 163 4.91 -11.70 -7.01
N VAL A 164 5.10 -12.26 -8.20
CA VAL A 164 4.20 -12.03 -9.34
C VAL A 164 2.77 -12.41 -8.98
N SER A 165 2.56 -13.59 -8.38
CA SER A 165 1.24 -14.07 -7.96
C SER A 165 0.68 -13.27 -6.77
N PHE A 166 1.51 -13.00 -5.75
CA PHE A 166 1.11 -12.12 -4.64
C PHE A 166 0.62 -10.76 -5.15
N LYS A 167 1.40 -10.14 -6.02
CA LYS A 167 1.07 -8.84 -6.60
C LYS A 167 -0.22 -8.87 -7.41
N ALA A 168 -0.48 -9.94 -8.17
CA ALA A 168 -1.70 -10.12 -8.95
C ALA A 168 -2.93 -10.22 -8.03
N LEU A 169 -2.88 -11.06 -6.99
CA LEU A 169 -3.97 -11.19 -6.01
C LEU A 169 -4.23 -9.88 -5.27
N LEU A 170 -3.19 -9.27 -4.72
CA LEU A 170 -3.33 -8.02 -3.98
C LEU A 170 -3.84 -6.87 -4.86
N ARG A 171 -3.45 -6.81 -6.14
CA ARG A 171 -4.01 -5.82 -7.08
C ARG A 171 -5.52 -5.96 -7.25
N ASN A 172 -6.03 -7.19 -7.26
CA ASN A 172 -7.46 -7.45 -7.35
C ASN A 172 -8.17 -7.10 -6.03
N TRP A 173 -7.63 -7.49 -4.88
CA TRP A 173 -8.23 -7.21 -3.57
C TRP A 173 -8.21 -5.73 -3.22
N PHE A 174 -7.14 -5.03 -3.57
CA PHE A 174 -6.97 -3.59 -3.33
C PHE A 174 -7.36 -2.74 -4.55
N SER A 175 -8.37 -3.17 -5.31
CA SER A 175 -8.92 -2.33 -6.38
C SER A 175 -9.45 -1.01 -5.80
N PRO A 176 -9.25 0.13 -6.49
CA PRO A 176 -9.72 1.44 -6.03
C PRO A 176 -11.19 1.50 -5.62
N SER A 177 -12.05 0.67 -6.20
CA SER A 177 -13.48 0.59 -5.88
C SER A 177 -13.78 0.08 -4.46
N PHE A 178 -12.84 -0.60 -3.82
CA PHE A 178 -12.99 -1.09 -2.44
C PHE A 178 -12.37 -0.15 -1.40
N LEU A 179 -11.66 0.87 -1.84
CA LEU A 179 -10.96 1.78 -0.93
C LEU A 179 -11.91 2.86 -0.40
N VAL A 180 -11.77 3.15 0.88
CA VAL A 180 -12.56 4.17 1.58
C VAL A 180 -11.67 5.34 1.93
N LEU A 181 -11.98 6.52 1.41
CA LEU A 181 -11.33 7.77 1.80
C LEU A 181 -11.91 8.25 3.13
N ARG A 182 -11.05 8.50 4.11
CA ARG A 182 -11.42 9.08 5.41
C ARG A 182 -10.61 10.34 5.67
N PRO A 183 -11.23 11.41 6.18
CA PRO A 183 -10.49 12.53 6.75
C PRO A 183 -9.76 12.05 8.02
N ILE A 184 -8.56 12.55 8.20
CA ILE A 184 -7.75 12.35 9.40
C ILE A 184 -7.64 13.69 10.10
N ASP A 185 -8.15 13.75 11.30
CA ASP A 185 -8.17 14.95 12.15
C ASP A 185 -7.80 14.60 13.59
N TRP A 186 -7.86 15.61 14.47
CA TRP A 186 -7.49 15.41 15.88
C TRP A 186 -8.49 14.54 16.68
N SER A 187 -9.66 14.22 16.12
CA SER A 187 -10.64 13.28 16.68
C SER A 187 -10.44 11.84 16.21
N THR A 188 -9.52 11.61 15.26
CA THR A 188 -9.16 10.28 14.78
C THR A 188 -8.56 9.45 15.90
N PRO A 189 -8.89 8.15 16.01
CA PRO A 189 -8.33 7.27 17.05
C PRO A 189 -6.79 7.30 17.10
N ALA A 190 -6.24 7.36 18.31
CA ALA A 190 -4.81 7.52 18.55
C ALA A 190 -3.95 6.44 17.88
N ASN A 191 -4.44 5.19 17.81
CA ASN A 191 -3.75 4.10 17.12
C ASN A 191 -3.57 4.34 15.60
N ILE A 192 -4.45 5.12 14.97
CA ILE A 192 -4.31 5.55 13.58
C ILE A 192 -3.34 6.73 13.50
N LEU A 193 -3.46 7.70 14.41
CA LEU A 193 -2.56 8.87 14.45
C LEU A 193 -1.10 8.46 14.67
N GLU A 194 -0.83 7.47 15.54
CA GLU A 194 0.51 6.89 15.72
C GLU A 194 1.06 6.30 14.42
N LYS A 195 0.20 5.68 13.62
CA LYS A 195 0.59 5.14 12.30
C LYS A 195 0.87 6.23 11.29
N ILE A 196 0.12 7.34 11.31
CA ILE A 196 0.44 8.51 10.46
C ILE A 196 1.84 9.03 10.81
N ILE A 197 2.17 9.22 12.10
CA ILE A 197 3.51 9.59 12.53
C ILE A 197 4.57 8.60 12.00
N ALA A 198 4.34 7.30 12.21
CA ALA A 198 5.31 6.27 11.87
C ALA A 198 5.52 6.07 10.36
N TYR A 199 4.51 6.37 9.56
CA TYR A 199 4.53 6.14 8.10
C TYR A 199 4.86 7.40 7.29
N GLU A 200 4.95 8.59 7.92
CA GLU A 200 5.32 9.80 7.20
C GLU A 200 6.74 9.69 6.63
N ALA A 201 6.84 9.65 5.30
CA ALA A 201 8.08 9.39 4.60
C ALA A 201 8.70 10.64 3.94
N VAL A 202 7.90 11.68 3.71
CA VAL A 202 8.32 12.89 3.00
C VAL A 202 8.88 13.93 3.98
N HIS A 203 8.06 14.32 4.95
CA HIS A 203 8.41 15.32 5.97
C HIS A 203 8.18 14.73 7.37
N GLU A 204 9.22 14.17 7.96
CA GLU A 204 9.17 13.48 9.25
C GLU A 204 8.35 14.24 10.30
N ILE A 205 7.46 13.50 10.97
CA ILE A 205 6.69 14.00 12.11
C ILE A 205 7.41 13.58 13.38
N THR A 206 7.98 14.54 14.10
CA THR A 206 8.87 14.27 15.25
C THR A 206 8.16 14.18 16.59
N SER A 207 6.92 14.68 16.69
CA SER A 207 6.17 14.74 17.94
C SER A 207 4.66 14.79 17.70
N TRP A 208 3.89 14.60 18.78
CA TRP A 208 2.45 14.81 18.77
C TRP A 208 2.06 16.26 18.50
N ASP A 209 2.85 17.23 18.96
CA ASP A 209 2.61 18.65 18.70
C ASP A 209 2.86 18.98 17.23
N ASP A 210 3.86 18.38 16.60
CA ASP A 210 4.10 18.48 15.15
C ASP A 210 2.91 17.89 14.37
N LEU A 211 2.46 16.68 14.70
CA LEU A 211 1.26 16.10 14.09
C LEU A 211 0.05 17.04 14.27
N ARG A 212 -0.14 17.58 15.47
CA ARG A 212 -1.24 18.48 15.76
C ARG A 212 -1.21 19.74 14.89
N SER A 213 -0.02 20.29 14.63
CA SER A 213 0.15 21.46 13.76
C SER A 213 -0.24 21.18 12.30
N ARG A 214 -0.26 19.89 11.88
CA ARG A 214 -0.64 19.45 10.54
C ARG A 214 -2.11 19.04 10.43
N LEU A 215 -2.80 18.79 11.54
CA LEU A 215 -4.19 18.33 11.54
C LEU A 215 -5.19 19.32 12.11
N ALA A 216 -4.82 20.05 13.15
CA ALA A 216 -5.77 20.88 13.91
C ALA A 216 -6.07 22.26 13.28
N PRO A 217 -5.12 22.98 12.62
CA PRO A 217 -5.40 24.27 12.05
C PRO A 217 -6.43 24.23 10.91
N ASP A 218 -7.23 25.29 10.78
CA ASP A 218 -8.30 25.41 9.79
C ASP A 218 -7.78 25.36 8.33
N ASP A 219 -6.53 25.71 8.10
CA ASP A 219 -5.84 25.66 6.82
C ASP A 219 -5.10 24.33 6.58
N ARG A 220 -5.42 23.28 7.32
CA ARG A 220 -4.79 21.94 7.16
C ARG A 220 -5.84 20.89 6.96
N ARG A 221 -5.53 19.95 6.07
CA ARG A 221 -6.34 18.76 5.82
C ARG A 221 -5.42 17.55 5.68
N CYS A 222 -5.86 16.44 6.22
CA CYS A 222 -5.22 15.16 6.00
C CYS A 222 -6.30 14.14 5.62
N PHE A 223 -6.00 13.30 4.65
CA PHE A 223 -6.90 12.23 4.21
C PHE A 223 -6.10 10.95 4.10
N ALA A 224 -6.73 9.82 4.42
CA ALA A 224 -6.13 8.51 4.20
C ALA A 224 -7.12 7.55 3.54
N PHE A 225 -6.58 6.65 2.71
CA PHE A 225 -7.34 5.51 2.23
C PHE A 225 -7.17 4.32 3.14
N PHE A 226 -8.31 3.67 3.38
CA PHE A 226 -8.40 2.41 4.12
C PHE A 226 -9.05 1.34 3.24
N HIS A 227 -8.79 0.08 3.59
CA HIS A 227 -9.48 -1.07 3.03
C HIS A 227 -10.36 -1.70 4.11
N PRO A 228 -11.60 -2.15 3.81
CA PRO A 228 -12.49 -2.75 4.82
C PRO A 228 -11.88 -3.94 5.59
N SER A 229 -11.00 -4.72 4.96
CA SER A 229 -10.28 -5.81 5.62
C SER A 229 -9.04 -5.35 6.43
N MET A 230 -8.76 -4.04 6.47
CA MET A 230 -7.61 -3.41 7.14
C MET A 230 -8.06 -2.10 7.81
N GLU A 231 -9.11 -2.15 8.64
CA GLU A 231 -9.87 -0.99 9.12
C GLU A 231 -9.03 0.12 9.76
N ASP A 232 -8.02 -0.25 10.56
CA ASP A 232 -7.16 0.69 11.28
C ASP A 232 -5.76 0.81 10.67
N GLU A 233 -5.55 0.26 9.47
CA GLU A 233 -4.28 0.34 8.74
C GLU A 233 -4.43 1.26 7.54
N PRO A 234 -3.93 2.50 7.61
CA PRO A 234 -3.92 3.36 6.44
C PRO A 234 -3.04 2.74 5.34
N LEU A 235 -3.50 2.80 4.10
CA LEU A 235 -2.77 2.29 2.94
C LEU A 235 -1.86 3.36 2.35
N ILE A 236 -2.40 4.57 2.26
CA ILE A 236 -1.73 5.77 1.80
C ILE A 236 -2.45 6.96 2.44
N PHE A 237 -1.72 7.98 2.82
CA PHE A 237 -2.30 9.24 3.26
C PHE A 237 -1.68 10.43 2.55
N VAL A 238 -2.39 11.53 2.60
CA VAL A 238 -1.99 12.79 1.99
C VAL A 238 -2.24 13.94 2.93
N GLU A 239 -1.26 14.81 3.06
CA GLU A 239 -1.37 16.06 3.79
C GLU A 239 -1.51 17.23 2.82
N VAL A 240 -2.47 18.11 3.11
CA VAL A 240 -2.83 19.25 2.26
C VAL A 240 -2.84 20.52 3.08
N ALA A 241 -2.18 21.56 2.56
CA ALA A 241 -2.26 22.92 3.06
C ALA A 241 -3.18 23.75 2.15
N LEU A 242 -4.10 24.48 2.76
CA LEU A 242 -4.95 25.44 2.10
C LEU A 242 -4.28 26.82 2.18
N THR A 243 -4.01 27.43 1.04
CA THR A 243 -3.24 28.68 0.95
C THR A 243 -3.91 29.68 0.01
N SER A 244 -3.59 30.96 0.15
CA SER A 244 -4.02 31.99 -0.81
C SER A 244 -3.13 32.05 -2.06
N GLU A 245 -1.87 31.58 -1.94
CA GLU A 245 -0.86 31.61 -3.01
C GLU A 245 -0.09 30.30 -3.04
N VAL A 246 0.59 30.02 -4.15
CA VAL A 246 1.43 28.84 -4.30
C VAL A 246 2.77 29.07 -3.59
N PRO A 247 3.09 28.36 -2.50
CA PRO A 247 4.35 28.54 -1.79
C PRO A 247 5.54 28.08 -2.64
N GLY A 248 6.67 28.79 -2.52
CA GLY A 248 7.93 28.42 -3.16
C GLY A 248 8.78 27.47 -2.32
N GLN A 249 8.53 27.40 -1.02
CA GLN A 249 9.31 26.63 -0.06
C GLN A 249 8.39 25.82 0.86
N ILE A 250 8.84 24.62 1.21
CA ILE A 250 8.10 23.75 2.12
C ILE A 250 8.03 24.30 3.55
N ASN A 251 9.05 25.06 3.98
CA ASN A 251 9.06 25.67 5.30
C ASN A 251 7.87 26.61 5.50
N ALA A 252 7.46 27.36 4.49
CA ALA A 252 6.28 28.23 4.56
C ALA A 252 4.98 27.45 4.85
N VAL A 253 4.97 26.13 4.54
CA VAL A 253 3.86 25.22 4.82
C VAL A 253 3.99 24.59 6.21
N LEU A 254 5.21 24.18 6.61
CA LEU A 254 5.45 23.39 7.83
C LEU A 254 5.67 24.24 9.08
N GLU A 255 6.01 25.51 8.97
CA GLU A 255 6.23 26.39 10.12
C GLU A 255 5.00 26.49 11.02
N THR A 256 5.23 26.34 12.34
CA THR A 256 4.16 26.43 13.34
C THR A 256 3.74 27.86 13.64
N GLU A 257 4.68 28.81 13.56
CA GLU A 257 4.46 30.26 13.82
C GLU A 257 4.09 31.03 12.55
N ARG A 258 3.35 30.41 11.63
CA ARG A 258 2.83 31.06 10.44
C ARG A 258 1.50 31.77 10.69
N LYS A 259 1.15 32.71 9.83
CA LYS A 259 -0.19 33.30 9.83
C LYS A 259 -1.19 32.25 9.32
N MET A 260 -2.03 31.73 10.21
CA MET A 260 -3.09 30.81 9.84
C MET A 260 -4.10 31.48 8.91
N LEU A 261 -4.46 30.82 7.83
CA LEU A 261 -5.51 31.22 6.90
C LEU A 261 -6.83 30.57 7.32
N ARG A 262 -7.94 31.27 7.18
CA ARG A 262 -9.25 30.60 7.26
C ARG A 262 -9.43 29.79 5.98
N SER A 263 -9.87 28.56 6.11
CA SER A 263 -10.02 27.64 4.97
C SER A 263 -10.88 28.24 3.85
N ILE A 264 -11.90 29.04 4.20
CA ILE A 264 -12.79 29.69 3.23
C ILE A 264 -12.11 30.79 2.38
N ASP A 265 -10.99 31.34 2.84
CA ASP A 265 -10.23 32.37 2.14
C ASP A 265 -9.15 31.75 1.23
N ALA A 266 -9.05 30.43 1.17
CA ALA A 266 -8.05 29.74 0.38
C ALA A 266 -8.44 29.68 -1.10
N SER A 267 -7.44 29.84 -1.96
CA SER A 267 -7.58 29.66 -3.42
C SER A 267 -6.77 28.48 -3.96
N CYS A 268 -5.86 27.95 -3.16
CA CYS A 268 -4.95 26.86 -3.53
C CYS A 268 -5.02 25.73 -2.50
N ALA A 269 -5.00 24.51 -2.98
CA ALA A 269 -4.79 23.29 -2.20
C ALA A 269 -3.42 22.70 -2.56
N ILE A 270 -2.50 22.71 -1.61
CA ILE A 270 -1.10 22.26 -1.79
C ILE A 270 -0.94 20.90 -1.14
N PHE A 271 -0.81 19.87 -1.95
CA PHE A 271 -0.47 18.52 -1.52
C PHE A 271 1.03 18.46 -1.26
N TYR A 272 1.45 18.47 -0.01
CA TYR A 272 2.87 18.55 0.34
C TYR A 272 3.45 17.24 0.86
N SER A 273 2.62 16.30 1.30
CA SER A 273 3.04 14.94 1.59
C SER A 273 2.06 13.91 1.03
N ILE A 274 2.59 12.86 0.42
CA ILE A 274 1.85 11.68 -0.05
C ILE A 274 2.68 10.47 0.37
N SER A 275 2.23 9.78 1.43
CA SER A 275 2.98 8.71 2.06
C SER A 275 2.30 7.35 1.91
N ASN A 276 3.01 6.39 1.28
CA ASN A 276 2.57 5.00 1.20
C ASN A 276 2.90 4.29 2.53
N CYS A 277 1.88 3.75 3.20
CA CYS A 277 2.03 3.16 4.53
C CYS A 277 2.44 1.69 4.50
N GLN A 278 2.09 0.96 3.44
CA GLN A 278 2.20 -0.49 3.41
C GLN A 278 3.29 -0.95 2.43
N LYS A 279 4.46 -1.33 2.95
CA LYS A 279 5.59 -1.86 2.14
C LYS A 279 5.17 -3.07 1.31
N GLY A 280 4.31 -3.93 1.86
CA GLY A 280 3.81 -5.10 1.15
C GLY A 280 2.89 -4.79 -0.03
N LEU A 281 2.46 -3.55 -0.21
CA LEU A 281 1.69 -3.09 -1.38
C LEU A 281 2.57 -2.38 -2.42
N ALA A 282 3.89 -2.45 -2.30
CA ALA A 282 4.80 -1.87 -3.27
C ALA A 282 4.51 -2.37 -4.70
N GLY A 283 4.48 -1.43 -5.66
CA GLY A 283 4.15 -1.71 -7.06
C GLY A 283 2.67 -1.97 -7.36
N ILE A 284 1.78 -1.76 -6.39
CA ILE A 284 0.33 -1.67 -6.58
C ILE A 284 -0.03 -0.19 -6.51
N SER A 285 -0.56 0.35 -7.60
CA SER A 285 -0.80 1.79 -7.71
C SER A 285 -2.20 2.15 -7.23
N PHE A 286 -2.27 3.06 -6.25
CA PHE A 286 -3.50 3.71 -5.78
C PHE A 286 -3.53 5.20 -6.17
N GLY A 287 -2.40 5.74 -6.61
CA GLY A 287 -2.13 7.17 -6.62
C GLY A 287 -3.03 8.02 -7.49
N ASN A 288 -3.36 7.55 -8.70
CA ASN A 288 -4.23 8.30 -9.63
C ASN A 288 -5.60 8.59 -9.03
N PHE A 289 -6.10 7.64 -8.24
CA PHE A 289 -7.43 7.72 -7.67
C PHE A 289 -7.45 8.58 -6.41
N LEU A 290 -6.42 8.47 -5.55
CA LEU A 290 -6.31 9.20 -4.30
C LEU A 290 -6.35 10.72 -4.50
N ILE A 291 -5.40 11.26 -5.28
CA ILE A 291 -5.27 12.72 -5.45
C ILE A 291 -6.57 13.30 -6.03
N LYS A 292 -7.15 12.63 -7.02
CA LYS A 292 -8.41 13.06 -7.65
C LYS A 292 -9.59 13.04 -6.67
N GLN A 293 -9.71 12.01 -5.84
CA GLN A 293 -10.77 11.95 -4.83
C GLN A 293 -10.62 13.01 -3.76
N VAL A 294 -9.39 13.24 -3.27
CA VAL A 294 -9.14 14.30 -2.29
C VAL A 294 -9.39 15.67 -2.92
N ALA A 295 -8.95 15.91 -4.15
CA ALA A 295 -9.24 17.16 -4.86
C ALA A 295 -10.77 17.38 -5.03
N GLN A 296 -11.52 16.35 -5.38
CA GLN A 296 -12.98 16.42 -5.48
C GLN A 296 -13.65 16.68 -4.11
N ALA A 297 -13.18 16.05 -3.05
CA ALA A 297 -13.68 16.27 -1.69
C ALA A 297 -13.43 17.73 -1.26
N LEU A 298 -12.21 18.23 -1.47
CA LEU A 298 -11.84 19.61 -1.17
C LEU A 298 -12.61 20.63 -2.03
N GLN A 299 -12.78 20.35 -3.33
CA GLN A 299 -13.58 21.23 -4.21
C GLN A 299 -15.04 21.30 -3.80
N SER A 300 -15.60 20.19 -3.28
CA SER A 300 -16.98 20.16 -2.79
C SER A 300 -17.13 20.91 -1.47
N GLU A 301 -16.12 20.87 -0.60
CA GLU A 301 -16.09 21.58 0.69
C GLU A 301 -15.78 23.08 0.52
N TYR A 302 -14.87 23.39 -0.41
CA TYR A 302 -14.37 24.74 -0.70
C TYR A 302 -14.51 25.07 -2.20
N PRO A 303 -15.66 25.57 -2.66
CA PRO A 303 -15.92 25.85 -4.09
C PRO A 303 -14.99 26.92 -4.70
N ASP A 304 -14.39 27.77 -3.88
CA ASP A 304 -13.48 28.84 -4.32
C ASP A 304 -12.04 28.36 -4.55
N LEU A 305 -11.70 27.12 -4.21
CA LEU A 305 -10.41 26.52 -4.57
C LEU A 305 -10.27 26.40 -6.09
N ARG A 306 -9.25 27.03 -6.65
CA ARG A 306 -9.01 27.08 -8.10
C ARG A 306 -7.79 26.24 -8.50
N ASN A 307 -6.79 26.16 -7.64
CA ASN A 307 -5.52 25.53 -7.92
C ASN A 307 -5.30 24.32 -7.01
N PHE A 308 -4.98 23.19 -7.61
CA PHE A 308 -4.60 21.97 -6.91
C PHE A 308 -3.19 21.60 -7.37
N LEU A 309 -2.21 21.74 -6.47
CA LEU A 309 -0.80 21.54 -6.78
C LEU A 309 -0.16 20.56 -5.82
N THR A 310 0.90 19.91 -6.29
CA THR A 310 1.77 19.11 -5.42
C THR A 310 3.11 19.85 -5.28
N LEU A 311 3.58 19.99 -4.04
CA LEU A 311 4.93 20.44 -3.75
C LEU A 311 5.75 19.19 -3.44
N SER A 312 6.55 18.75 -4.39
CA SER A 312 7.17 17.43 -4.37
C SER A 312 8.69 17.52 -4.49
N PRO A 313 9.46 16.71 -3.72
CA PRO A 313 10.91 16.67 -3.84
C PRO A 313 11.36 15.94 -5.11
N LEU A 314 12.64 16.10 -5.45
CA LEU A 314 13.35 15.35 -6.49
C LEU A 314 14.39 14.42 -5.84
N PRO A 315 14.00 13.28 -5.24
CA PRO A 315 14.83 12.51 -4.32
C PRO A 315 16.11 11.92 -4.92
N TYR A 316 16.25 11.89 -6.24
CA TYR A 316 17.44 11.36 -6.93
C TYR A 316 18.19 12.38 -7.76
N PHE A 317 17.82 13.66 -7.67
CA PHE A 317 18.47 14.71 -8.45
C PHE A 317 19.93 14.87 -8.07
N SER A 318 20.24 14.97 -6.79
CA SER A 318 21.61 15.10 -6.26
C SER A 318 22.50 13.93 -6.72
N THR A 319 22.03 12.69 -6.57
CA THR A 319 22.76 11.49 -7.03
C THR A 319 22.98 11.47 -8.55
N TRP A 320 22.00 11.92 -9.33
CA TRP A 320 22.13 12.02 -10.78
C TRP A 320 23.16 13.10 -11.15
N LEU A 321 23.08 14.25 -10.51
CA LEU A 321 23.98 15.38 -10.77
C LEU A 321 25.44 15.01 -10.47
N GLU A 322 25.70 14.37 -9.32
CA GLU A 322 27.02 13.85 -8.95
C GLU A 322 27.60 12.93 -10.02
N LYS A 323 26.77 12.06 -10.58
CA LYS A 323 27.18 11.06 -11.57
C LYS A 323 27.38 11.64 -12.97
N VAL A 324 26.53 12.56 -13.41
CA VAL A 324 26.47 13.04 -14.79
C VAL A 324 27.21 14.37 -14.94
N GLU A 325 27.15 15.23 -13.95
CA GLU A 325 27.77 16.57 -13.94
C GLU A 325 28.56 16.81 -12.63
N PRO A 326 29.64 16.06 -12.34
CA PRO A 326 30.33 16.11 -11.06
C PRO A 326 30.93 17.47 -10.71
N HIS A 327 31.27 18.28 -11.71
CA HIS A 327 31.75 19.65 -11.47
C HIS A 327 30.62 20.56 -10.99
N THR A 328 29.45 20.50 -11.61
CA THR A 328 28.26 21.27 -11.22
C THR A 328 27.83 20.84 -9.79
N PHE A 329 27.81 19.54 -9.51
CA PHE A 329 27.53 19.00 -8.18
C PHE A 329 28.49 19.56 -7.12
N SER A 330 29.80 19.51 -7.39
CA SER A 330 30.82 20.01 -6.46
C SER A 330 30.68 21.51 -6.19
N ASN A 331 30.30 22.31 -7.21
CA ASN A 331 30.06 23.74 -7.05
C ASN A 331 28.81 23.97 -6.18
N PHE A 332 27.72 23.26 -6.44
CA PHE A 332 26.47 23.41 -5.68
C PHE A 332 26.62 22.97 -4.21
N ALA A 333 27.46 21.98 -3.93
CA ALA A 333 27.76 21.52 -2.57
C ALA A 333 28.49 22.59 -1.71
N LEU A 334 29.05 23.64 -2.30
CA LEU A 334 29.72 24.73 -1.61
C LEU A 334 28.81 25.96 -1.36
N ILE A 335 27.61 25.96 -1.90
CA ILE A 335 26.67 27.09 -1.82
C ILE A 335 25.84 26.97 -0.55
N ASP A 336 25.74 28.05 0.20
CA ASP A 336 24.70 28.22 1.21
C ASP A 336 23.39 28.62 0.49
N TRP A 337 22.51 27.61 0.34
CA TRP A 337 21.24 27.77 -0.38
C TRP A 337 20.24 28.68 0.35
N SER A 338 20.47 29.03 1.63
CA SER A 338 19.65 30.01 2.34
C SER A 338 19.96 31.46 1.91
N GLU A 339 21.16 31.69 1.33
CA GLU A 339 21.67 32.99 0.83
C GLU A 339 22.08 32.91 -0.65
N ALA A 340 21.51 31.96 -1.41
CA ALA A 340 21.90 31.73 -2.79
C ALA A 340 21.61 32.94 -3.67
N SER A 341 22.54 33.23 -4.60
CA SER A 341 22.36 34.31 -5.59
C SER A 341 21.36 33.91 -6.68
N GLU A 342 20.72 34.88 -7.34
CA GLU A 342 19.83 34.62 -8.48
C GLU A 342 20.53 33.81 -9.59
N GLN A 343 21.85 33.96 -9.76
CA GLN A 343 22.62 33.19 -10.73
C GLN A 343 22.70 31.71 -10.32
N ASN A 344 22.92 31.41 -9.02
CA ASN A 344 23.00 30.07 -8.52
C ASN A 344 21.62 29.35 -8.62
N GLU A 345 20.54 30.05 -8.31
CA GLU A 345 19.17 29.54 -8.46
C GLU A 345 18.85 29.22 -9.92
N LYS A 346 19.26 30.10 -10.86
CA LYS A 346 19.07 29.86 -12.29
C LYS A 346 19.84 28.64 -12.78
N GLU A 347 21.07 28.46 -12.36
CA GLU A 347 21.90 27.31 -12.71
C GLU A 347 21.29 26.01 -12.15
N LEU A 348 20.75 26.03 -10.92
CA LEU A 348 20.04 24.90 -10.34
C LEU A 348 18.77 24.53 -11.12
N ILE A 349 17.96 25.53 -11.49
CA ILE A 349 16.76 25.32 -12.31
C ILE A 349 17.12 24.70 -13.66
N GLU A 350 18.19 25.17 -14.31
CA GLU A 350 18.67 24.63 -15.58
C GLU A 350 19.16 23.18 -15.42
N ALA A 351 19.89 22.86 -14.35
CA ALA A 351 20.33 21.50 -14.05
C ALA A 351 19.15 20.56 -13.77
N ALA A 352 18.19 21.00 -12.97
CA ALA A 352 16.96 20.24 -12.70
C ALA A 352 16.12 20.05 -13.97
N GLY A 353 16.07 21.06 -14.86
CA GLY A 353 15.43 20.94 -16.17
C GLY A 353 16.07 19.85 -17.03
N ARG A 354 17.41 19.78 -17.08
CA ARG A 354 18.14 18.70 -17.76
C ARG A 354 17.85 17.34 -17.12
N TYR A 355 17.79 17.27 -15.79
CA TYR A 355 17.41 16.03 -15.10
C TYR A 355 16.06 15.48 -15.56
N PHE A 356 15.04 16.32 -15.68
CA PHE A 356 13.72 15.90 -16.17
C PHE A 356 13.75 15.44 -17.63
N LEU A 357 14.53 16.08 -18.49
CA LEU A 357 14.56 15.82 -19.93
C LEU A 357 15.46 14.63 -20.29
N ASP A 358 16.64 14.52 -19.66
CA ASP A 358 17.70 13.59 -20.05
C ASP A 358 17.67 12.31 -19.23
N SER A 359 17.24 12.39 -17.95
CA SER A 359 17.14 11.23 -17.08
C SER A 359 15.82 10.48 -17.30
N THR A 360 15.75 9.72 -18.41
CA THR A 360 14.56 8.98 -18.78
C THR A 360 14.80 7.48 -18.86
N ARG A 361 13.75 6.70 -18.67
CA ARG A 361 13.71 5.25 -18.83
C ARG A 361 13.56 4.86 -20.32
N LYS A 362 13.69 3.57 -20.62
CA LYS A 362 13.48 3.04 -21.97
C LYS A 362 12.08 3.34 -22.55
N ASP A 363 11.10 3.50 -21.69
CA ASP A 363 9.72 3.86 -22.03
C ASP A 363 9.49 5.37 -22.13
N LYS A 364 10.56 6.15 -22.11
CA LYS A 364 10.59 7.64 -22.16
C LYS A 364 9.91 8.33 -20.95
N GLN A 365 9.64 7.60 -19.89
CA GLN A 365 9.17 8.20 -18.65
C GLN A 365 10.34 8.67 -17.78
N PRO A 366 10.16 9.66 -16.89
CA PRO A 366 11.21 10.11 -15.99
C PRO A 366 11.77 8.96 -15.14
N ASN A 367 13.07 8.94 -14.93
CA ASN A 367 13.69 8.02 -13.98
C ASN A 367 13.28 8.36 -12.55
N ASP A 368 13.12 9.63 -12.24
CA ASP A 368 12.64 10.07 -10.93
C ASP A 368 11.26 9.46 -10.62
N PRO A 369 11.09 8.75 -9.50
CA PRO A 369 9.83 8.06 -9.17
C PRO A 369 8.72 9.05 -8.82
N VAL A 370 9.04 10.20 -8.22
CA VAL A 370 8.06 11.22 -7.82
C VAL A 370 7.55 11.95 -9.07
N ALA A 371 8.45 12.38 -9.95
CA ALA A 371 8.10 12.96 -11.22
C ALA A 371 7.26 12.00 -12.09
N ARG A 372 7.69 10.74 -12.18
CA ARG A 372 6.95 9.71 -12.92
C ARG A 372 5.55 9.48 -12.35
N PHE A 373 5.41 9.50 -11.03
CA PHE A 373 4.11 9.35 -10.38
C PHE A 373 3.18 10.51 -10.75
N HIS A 374 3.60 11.76 -10.59
CA HIS A 374 2.74 12.91 -10.86
C HIS A 374 2.44 13.09 -12.35
N LEU A 375 3.46 13.05 -13.21
CA LEU A 375 3.28 13.21 -14.66
C LEU A 375 2.48 12.03 -15.25
N GLY A 376 2.71 10.80 -14.79
CA GLY A 376 1.92 9.63 -15.15
C GLY A 376 0.44 9.72 -14.73
N ASN A 377 0.13 10.57 -13.76
CA ASN A 377 -1.21 10.85 -13.26
C ASN A 377 -1.89 12.04 -13.96
N GLY A 378 -1.21 12.63 -14.95
CA GLY A 378 -1.72 13.76 -15.75
C GLY A 378 -1.46 15.13 -15.13
N ALA A 379 -0.57 15.23 -14.13
CA ALA A 379 -0.07 16.51 -13.66
C ALA A 379 0.84 17.14 -14.72
N LEU A 380 0.95 18.46 -14.67
CA LEU A 380 1.91 19.23 -15.45
C LEU A 380 3.02 19.72 -14.52
N LEU A 381 4.25 19.77 -15.00
CA LEU A 381 5.31 20.47 -14.31
C LEU A 381 5.06 21.98 -14.46
N ASP A 382 4.66 22.61 -13.37
CA ASP A 382 4.32 24.04 -13.35
C ASP A 382 5.59 24.89 -13.13
N ARG A 383 6.36 24.54 -12.10
CA ARG A 383 7.52 25.31 -11.69
C ARG A 383 8.56 24.45 -10.98
N ILE A 384 9.84 24.79 -11.14
CA ILE A 384 10.94 24.29 -10.32
C ILE A 384 11.27 25.38 -9.30
N ASN A 385 11.24 25.03 -8.01
CA ASN A 385 11.54 25.95 -6.92
C ASN A 385 12.96 25.70 -6.41
N PRO A 386 13.94 26.56 -6.69
CA PRO A 386 15.24 26.49 -6.04
C PRO A 386 15.06 26.72 -4.54
N SER A 387 15.90 26.11 -3.72
CA SER A 387 15.79 26.20 -2.25
C SER A 387 14.41 25.79 -1.67
N GLY A 388 13.67 24.95 -2.40
CA GLY A 388 12.32 24.53 -2.02
C GLY A 388 12.25 23.76 -0.70
N ASN A 389 13.34 23.06 -0.33
CA ASN A 389 13.50 22.36 0.94
C ASN A 389 14.94 22.48 1.46
N LEU A 390 15.15 23.33 2.45
CA LEU A 390 16.45 23.57 3.08
C LEU A 390 16.73 22.65 4.29
N SER A 391 15.93 21.63 4.53
CA SER A 391 16.24 20.62 5.55
C SER A 391 17.47 19.79 5.14
N ASN A 392 18.14 19.16 6.11
CA ASN A 392 19.27 18.28 5.84
C ASN A 392 18.91 17.18 4.81
N LYS A 393 17.69 16.65 4.87
CA LYS A 393 17.19 15.67 3.91
C LYS A 393 17.03 16.30 2.52
N GLY A 394 16.39 17.47 2.42
CA GLY A 394 16.23 18.18 1.16
C GLY A 394 17.57 18.45 0.48
N LEU A 395 18.52 19.01 1.21
CA LEU A 395 19.87 19.34 0.70
C LEU A 395 20.69 18.10 0.28
N SER A 396 20.43 16.93 0.87
CA SER A 396 21.14 15.70 0.51
C SER A 396 20.53 14.95 -0.69
N GLU A 397 19.25 15.12 -0.94
CA GLU A 397 18.50 14.37 -1.96
C GLU A 397 18.22 15.17 -3.22
N SER A 398 18.08 16.52 -3.09
CA SER A 398 17.58 17.39 -4.16
C SER A 398 18.53 18.50 -4.54
#